data_2cc9742ac6cecef3ab1f50a43d2c36b7
#
_entry.id   2cc9742ac6cecef3ab1f50a43d2c36b7
#
_cell.length_a   1.000
_cell.length_b   1.000
_cell.length_c   1.000
_cell.angle_alpha   90.00
_cell.angle_beta   90.00
_cell.angle_gamma   90.00
#
_symmetry.space_group_name_H-M   'P 1'
#
loop_
_entity.id
_entity.type
_entity.pdbx_description
1 polymer ?
#
loop_
_entity_poly.entity_id
_entity_poly.type
_entity_poly.pdbx_seq_one_letter_code
_entity_poly.pdbx_strand_id
1 'polypeptide(L)'
;TDKTTEAVSQNTFSFVRTTVDGILALYTDGYEDVSADNFKAEMYNPASYVKTNLKGNAQVTSGQALYKIATSEDWTLMVPITEKEAKEYQKKISEGSDSFVLHVKFRKDNTETNATTYVRNIDGTYFLQLNLNNSMIRFLSDRYIEVELGADESKGLKLPNTAIAEKEFLVIPKEYVGKGDNSSSSGVIKITKDKHGKEKAEFIATDLYYDDEANNTYYISEDSLSVGDTIQLPNSTQQYTIKDKDTRKGGYNVD
;
A
#
# COMPACT_ATOMS: atom_id res chain seq x y z
N THR A 1 51.82 0.12 -4.48
CA THR A 1 52.03 -1.35 -4.56
C THR A 1 53.27 -1.76 -3.81
N ASP A 2 54.31 -0.95 -3.83
CA ASP A 2 55.62 -1.36 -3.35
C ASP A 2 55.75 -1.41 -1.81
N LYS A 3 55.16 -0.45 -1.09
CA LYS A 3 55.26 -0.37 0.38
C LYS A 3 54.57 -1.54 1.09
N THR A 4 53.42 -2.00 0.59
CA THR A 4 52.72 -3.14 1.17
C THR A 4 53.48 -4.45 0.94
N THR A 5 54.03 -4.63 -0.26
CA THR A 5 54.85 -5.81 -0.61
C THR A 5 56.13 -5.85 0.23
N GLU A 6 56.80 -4.73 0.42
CA GLU A 6 57.96 -4.61 1.27
C GLU A 6 57.66 -4.90 2.74
N ALA A 7 56.56 -4.34 3.29
CA ALA A 7 56.15 -4.60 4.68
C ALA A 7 55.80 -6.08 4.92
N VAL A 8 55.18 -6.75 3.98
CA VAL A 8 54.90 -8.19 4.05
C VAL A 8 56.20 -8.99 4.03
N SER A 9 57.18 -8.65 3.17
CA SER A 9 58.45 -9.32 3.09
C SER A 9 59.30 -9.17 4.35
N GLN A 10 59.14 -8.05 5.08
CA GLN A 10 59.79 -7.79 6.36
C GLN A 10 59.04 -8.34 7.58
N ASN A 11 57.94 -9.07 7.37
CA ASN A 11 57.05 -9.58 8.43
C ASN A 11 56.47 -8.50 9.37
N THR A 12 56.38 -7.26 8.87
CA THR A 12 55.82 -6.10 9.59
C THR A 12 54.36 -5.83 9.22
N PHE A 13 53.79 -6.66 8.33
CA PHE A 13 52.43 -6.58 7.84
C PHE A 13 51.77 -7.96 7.82
N SER A 14 50.57 -8.06 8.33
CA SER A 14 49.79 -9.29 8.30
C SER A 14 48.37 -9.03 7.78
N PHE A 15 47.85 -10.01 7.05
CA PHE A 15 46.46 -9.99 6.58
C PHE A 15 45.56 -10.67 7.60
N VAL A 16 44.51 -9.99 8.02
CA VAL A 16 43.39 -10.61 8.72
C VAL A 16 42.42 -11.11 7.68
N ARG A 17 42.19 -12.41 7.61
CA ARG A 17 41.26 -13.05 6.68
C ARG A 17 40.00 -13.48 7.40
N THR A 18 38.85 -13.37 6.73
CA THR A 18 37.61 -13.94 7.23
C THR A 18 37.64 -15.46 7.13
N THR A 19 36.98 -16.14 8.04
CA THR A 19 36.82 -17.61 8.03
C THR A 19 35.52 -18.06 7.37
N VAL A 20 34.67 -17.12 7.02
CA VAL A 20 33.38 -17.36 6.41
C VAL A 20 33.14 -16.36 5.27
N ASP A 21 32.32 -16.76 4.29
CA ASP A 21 31.91 -15.90 3.21
C ASP A 21 30.77 -14.98 3.68
N GLY A 22 30.70 -13.78 3.11
CA GLY A 22 29.65 -12.82 3.45
C GLY A 22 29.99 -11.39 3.08
N ILE A 23 29.17 -10.47 3.54
CA ILE A 23 29.32 -9.03 3.30
C ILE A 23 29.96 -8.40 4.52
N LEU A 24 31.11 -7.76 4.30
CA LEU A 24 31.89 -7.13 5.35
C LEU A 24 31.31 -5.75 5.69
N ALA A 25 31.08 -5.50 6.99
CA ALA A 25 30.67 -4.22 7.53
C ALA A 25 31.71 -3.70 8.54
N LEU A 26 32.07 -2.43 8.41
CA LEU A 26 33.10 -1.78 9.24
C LEU A 26 32.45 -0.89 10.30
N TYR A 27 31.52 -1.46 11.04
CA TYR A 27 30.90 -0.83 12.22
C TYR A 27 30.37 -1.91 13.16
N THR A 28 30.16 -1.56 14.42
CA THR A 28 29.39 -2.31 15.41
C THR A 28 28.38 -1.40 16.09
N ASP A 29 27.34 -2.00 16.65
CA ASP A 29 26.28 -1.26 17.35
C ASP A 29 25.78 -1.97 18.61
N GLY A 30 26.40 -3.10 18.97
CA GLY A 30 26.06 -3.88 20.16
C GLY A 30 24.79 -4.74 19.99
N TYR A 31 24.24 -4.82 18.79
CA TYR A 31 23.06 -5.63 18.47
C TYR A 31 23.39 -6.83 17.57
N GLU A 32 24.68 -7.21 17.50
CA GLU A 32 25.13 -8.29 16.62
C GLU A 32 24.51 -9.65 16.98
N ASP A 33 24.26 -9.89 18.26
CA ASP A 33 23.68 -11.14 18.78
C ASP A 33 22.16 -11.08 18.97
N VAL A 34 21.51 -9.97 18.57
CA VAL A 34 20.06 -9.82 18.70
C VAL A 34 19.36 -10.51 17.53
N SER A 35 18.46 -11.42 17.88
CA SER A 35 17.54 -12.10 16.97
C SER A 35 16.10 -11.81 17.36
N ALA A 36 15.12 -12.25 16.55
CA ALA A 36 13.71 -12.12 16.89
C ALA A 36 13.33 -12.85 18.19
N ASP A 37 14.08 -13.89 18.56
CA ASP A 37 13.77 -14.72 19.74
C ASP A 37 14.24 -14.09 21.05
N ASN A 38 15.34 -13.29 21.01
CA ASN A 38 15.90 -12.63 22.20
C ASN A 38 15.64 -11.11 22.21
N PHE A 39 14.91 -10.58 21.22
CA PHE A 39 14.53 -9.17 21.16
C PHE A 39 13.65 -8.79 22.35
N LYS A 40 13.94 -7.64 22.96
CA LYS A 40 13.14 -7.05 24.05
C LYS A 40 12.59 -5.70 23.62
N ALA A 41 11.43 -5.33 24.14
CA ALA A 41 10.79 -4.06 23.78
C ALA A 41 11.68 -2.84 24.09
N GLU A 42 12.48 -2.88 25.16
CA GLU A 42 13.45 -1.82 25.52
C GLU A 42 14.57 -1.59 24.50
N MET A 43 14.85 -2.61 23.66
CA MET A 43 15.87 -2.51 22.59
C MET A 43 15.39 -1.63 21.43
N TYR A 44 14.09 -1.40 21.31
CA TYR A 44 13.54 -0.45 20.36
C TYR A 44 13.59 0.98 20.94
N ASN A 45 14.78 1.56 20.93
CA ASN A 45 14.99 2.93 21.41
C ASN A 45 15.99 3.69 20.49
N PRO A 46 15.48 4.40 19.46
CA PRO A 46 16.33 5.17 18.56
C PRO A 46 17.18 6.23 19.27
N ALA A 47 16.70 6.78 20.36
CA ALA A 47 17.40 7.85 21.08
C ALA A 47 18.65 7.37 21.82
N SER A 48 18.73 6.09 22.18
CA SER A 48 19.89 5.49 22.85
C SER A 48 20.83 4.73 21.90
N TYR A 49 20.50 4.68 20.61
CA TYR A 49 21.29 3.95 19.62
C TYR A 49 22.65 4.60 19.37
N VAL A 50 23.71 3.81 19.47
CA VAL A 50 25.08 4.22 19.20
C VAL A 50 25.71 3.29 18.19
N LYS A 51 26.25 3.87 17.12
CA LYS A 51 26.96 3.14 16.08
C LYS A 51 28.45 3.50 16.14
N THR A 52 29.30 2.50 16.35
CA THR A 52 30.74 2.66 16.39
C THR A 52 31.34 2.35 15.03
N ASN A 53 32.03 3.31 14.44
CA ASN A 53 32.71 3.13 13.16
C ASN A 53 34.08 2.48 13.40
N LEU A 54 34.38 1.41 12.67
CA LEU A 54 35.64 0.65 12.75
C LEU A 54 36.63 1.06 11.66
N LYS A 55 36.28 1.94 10.74
CA LYS A 55 37.16 2.45 9.69
C LYS A 55 38.21 3.39 10.31
N GLY A 56 39.48 3.20 9.89
CA GLY A 56 40.54 4.17 10.16
C GLY A 56 41.09 4.15 11.59
N ASN A 57 40.82 3.12 12.37
CA ASN A 57 41.48 2.93 13.67
C ASN A 57 42.98 2.69 13.43
N ALA A 58 43.79 3.65 13.86
CA ALA A 58 45.23 3.56 13.70
C ALA A 58 45.88 2.46 14.58
N GLN A 59 45.24 2.13 15.70
CA GLN A 59 45.61 1.09 16.63
C GLN A 59 44.41 0.33 17.12
N VAL A 60 44.55 -0.97 17.25
CA VAL A 60 43.52 -1.88 17.79
C VAL A 60 44.12 -2.68 18.94
N THR A 61 43.34 -2.96 19.95
CA THR A 61 43.75 -3.80 21.09
C THR A 61 43.19 -5.21 20.96
N SER A 62 43.82 -6.17 21.63
CA SER A 62 43.32 -7.54 21.65
C SER A 62 41.88 -7.60 22.17
N GLY A 63 41.00 -8.31 21.46
CA GLY A 63 39.59 -8.42 21.77
C GLY A 63 38.68 -7.32 21.14
N GLN A 64 39.28 -6.32 20.52
CA GLN A 64 38.49 -5.27 19.83
C GLN A 64 37.97 -5.79 18.48
N ALA A 65 36.72 -5.48 18.16
CA ALA A 65 36.15 -5.82 16.87
C ALA A 65 36.84 -5.03 15.74
N LEU A 66 37.19 -5.72 14.66
CA LEU A 66 37.78 -5.15 13.46
C LEU A 66 36.74 -4.94 12.36
N TYR A 67 35.78 -5.83 12.25
CA TYR A 67 34.69 -5.84 11.29
C TYR A 67 33.59 -6.78 11.79
N LYS A 68 32.45 -6.75 11.15
CA LYS A 68 31.43 -7.80 11.22
C LYS A 68 31.09 -8.31 9.83
N ILE A 69 30.59 -9.54 9.74
CA ILE A 69 30.23 -10.17 8.47
C ILE A 69 28.76 -10.58 8.54
N ALA A 70 27.99 -10.15 7.56
CA ALA A 70 26.65 -10.67 7.32
C ALA A 70 26.76 -11.89 6.40
N THR A 71 26.30 -13.04 6.89
CA THR A 71 26.45 -14.36 6.23
C THR A 71 25.17 -14.87 5.60
N SER A 72 24.04 -14.16 5.75
CA SER A 72 22.74 -14.51 5.20
C SER A 72 22.03 -13.28 4.65
N GLU A 73 21.18 -13.49 3.65
CA GLU A 73 20.20 -12.50 3.18
C GLU A 73 18.94 -12.46 4.07
N ASP A 74 18.80 -13.41 5.00
CA ASP A 74 17.68 -13.43 5.93
C ASP A 74 17.86 -12.36 7.00
N TRP A 75 16.83 -11.58 7.21
CA TRP A 75 16.81 -10.52 8.22
C TRP A 75 15.40 -10.24 8.72
N THR A 76 15.30 -9.56 9.83
CA THR A 76 14.02 -9.31 10.49
C THR A 76 13.88 -7.83 10.84
N LEU A 77 12.69 -7.27 10.57
CA LEU A 77 12.27 -5.97 11.08
C LEU A 77 11.26 -6.16 12.22
N MET A 78 11.47 -5.44 13.31
CA MET A 78 10.54 -5.35 14.44
C MET A 78 9.86 -3.97 14.37
N VAL A 79 8.57 -3.95 14.05
CA VAL A 79 7.81 -2.71 13.88
C VAL A 79 6.82 -2.57 15.03
N PRO A 80 6.94 -1.56 15.90
CA PRO A 80 5.99 -1.34 16.98
C PRO A 80 4.62 -0.95 16.42
N ILE A 81 3.57 -1.53 16.99
CA ILE A 81 2.18 -1.29 16.62
C ILE A 81 1.31 -1.10 17.86
N THR A 82 0.15 -0.52 17.69
CA THR A 82 -0.84 -0.42 18.76
C THR A 82 -1.57 -1.74 18.98
N GLU A 83 -2.17 -1.93 20.15
CA GLU A 83 -3.01 -3.10 20.43
C GLU A 83 -4.19 -3.21 19.44
N LYS A 84 -4.75 -2.08 19.00
CA LYS A 84 -5.82 -2.05 18.01
C LYS A 84 -5.36 -2.61 16.68
N GLU A 85 -4.22 -2.15 16.19
CA GLU A 85 -3.61 -2.65 14.94
C GLU A 85 -3.24 -4.14 15.06
N ALA A 86 -2.70 -4.56 16.22
CA ALA A 86 -2.39 -5.96 16.47
C ALA A 86 -3.64 -6.85 16.29
N LYS A 87 -4.79 -6.45 16.85
CA LYS A 87 -6.07 -7.16 16.67
C LYS A 87 -6.55 -7.17 15.22
N GLU A 88 -6.28 -6.12 14.46
CA GLU A 88 -6.62 -6.06 13.03
C GLU A 88 -5.72 -6.98 12.20
N TYR A 89 -4.42 -7.00 12.45
CA TYR A 89 -3.50 -7.90 11.79
C TYR A 89 -3.73 -9.37 12.15
N GLN A 90 -4.09 -9.66 13.40
CA GLN A 90 -4.44 -11.03 13.81
C GLN A 90 -5.61 -11.63 13.02
N LYS A 91 -6.56 -10.81 12.56
CA LYS A 91 -7.67 -11.27 11.70
C LYS A 91 -7.22 -11.70 10.30
N LYS A 92 -6.04 -11.29 9.86
CA LYS A 92 -5.47 -11.68 8.57
C LYS A 92 -4.79 -13.05 8.60
N ILE A 93 -4.57 -13.59 9.79
CA ILE A 93 -3.96 -14.91 9.99
C ILE A 93 -5.01 -15.98 9.70
N SER A 94 -4.73 -16.83 8.71
CA SER A 94 -5.61 -17.93 8.35
C SER A 94 -5.68 -18.99 9.46
N GLU A 95 -6.79 -19.72 9.53
CA GLU A 95 -6.96 -20.81 10.49
C GLU A 95 -5.85 -21.86 10.31
N GLY A 96 -5.21 -22.23 11.42
CA GLY A 96 -4.07 -23.17 11.42
C GLY A 96 -2.71 -22.57 11.05
N SER A 97 -2.62 -21.25 10.85
CA SER A 97 -1.36 -20.53 10.65
C SER A 97 -1.04 -19.67 11.87
N ASP A 98 0.22 -19.23 11.98
CA ASP A 98 0.69 -18.25 12.96
C ASP A 98 1.19 -16.96 12.31
N SER A 99 1.15 -16.90 10.98
CA SER A 99 1.71 -15.82 10.17
C SER A 99 0.84 -15.48 8.96
N PHE A 100 1.14 -14.36 8.35
CA PHE A 100 0.54 -13.92 7.10
C PHE A 100 1.58 -13.16 6.26
N VAL A 101 1.30 -12.96 4.98
CA VAL A 101 2.17 -12.17 4.10
C VAL A 101 1.74 -10.72 4.15
N LEU A 102 2.69 -9.81 4.39
CA LEU A 102 2.49 -8.38 4.38
C LEU A 102 3.36 -7.72 3.31
N HIS A 103 2.77 -6.86 2.52
CA HIS A 103 3.49 -6.04 1.57
C HIS A 103 4.20 -4.89 2.30
N VAL A 104 5.48 -4.70 2.00
CA VAL A 104 6.35 -3.70 2.65
C VAL A 104 6.99 -2.83 1.59
N LYS A 105 6.89 -1.53 1.75
CA LYS A 105 7.58 -0.55 0.92
C LYS A 105 8.61 0.19 1.77
N PHE A 106 9.84 0.22 1.29
CA PHE A 106 10.94 0.92 1.95
C PHE A 106 11.00 2.38 1.51
N ARG A 107 10.89 3.31 2.45
CA ARG A 107 10.90 4.75 2.17
C ARG A 107 12.23 5.26 1.60
N LYS A 108 13.34 4.63 1.97
CA LYS A 108 14.68 5.02 1.57
C LYS A 108 14.89 5.01 0.03
N ASP A 109 14.35 4.02 -0.65
CA ASP A 109 14.59 3.80 -2.08
C ASP A 109 13.31 3.45 -2.87
N ASN A 110 12.14 3.53 -2.22
CA ASN A 110 10.83 3.19 -2.78
C ASN A 110 10.72 1.76 -3.33
N THR A 111 11.59 0.86 -2.90
CA THR A 111 11.46 -0.55 -3.27
C THR A 111 10.43 -1.25 -2.43
N GLU A 112 9.83 -2.29 -2.99
CA GLU A 112 8.72 -3.03 -2.42
C GLU A 112 9.05 -4.52 -2.37
N THR A 113 8.59 -5.19 -1.32
CA THR A 113 8.74 -6.64 -1.15
C THR A 113 7.62 -7.20 -0.29
N ASN A 114 7.53 -8.51 -0.23
CA ASN A 114 6.64 -9.21 0.68
C ASN A 114 7.44 -9.77 1.86
N ALA A 115 6.88 -9.66 3.05
CA ALA A 115 7.44 -10.20 4.28
C ALA A 115 6.51 -11.25 4.90
N THR A 116 7.05 -12.36 5.38
CA THR A 116 6.32 -13.26 6.28
C THR A 116 6.22 -12.59 7.64
N THR A 117 5.00 -12.32 8.09
CA THR A 117 4.73 -11.44 9.22
C THR A 117 4.04 -12.16 10.36
N TYR A 118 4.51 -11.92 11.56
CA TYR A 118 3.97 -12.43 12.81
C TYR A 118 3.54 -11.27 13.71
N VAL A 119 2.46 -11.43 14.45
CA VAL A 119 2.08 -10.50 15.52
C VAL A 119 2.66 -10.98 16.83
N ARG A 120 3.52 -10.19 17.46
CA ARG A 120 4.19 -10.50 18.72
C ARG A 120 3.74 -9.55 19.83
N ASN A 121 3.60 -10.09 21.03
CA ASN A 121 3.53 -9.26 22.26
C ASN A 121 4.79 -9.54 23.07
N ILE A 122 5.60 -8.50 23.23
CA ILE A 122 6.90 -8.57 23.91
C ILE A 122 6.87 -7.54 25.04
N ASP A 123 6.96 -8.01 26.25
CA ASP A 123 6.93 -7.16 27.47
C ASP A 123 5.72 -6.19 27.52
N GLY A 124 4.56 -6.63 27.00
CA GLY A 124 3.34 -5.82 26.96
C GLY A 124 3.24 -4.85 25.77
N THR A 125 4.26 -4.79 24.92
CA THR A 125 4.28 -3.99 23.70
C THR A 125 4.04 -4.88 22.50
N TYR A 126 3.16 -4.46 21.57
CA TYR A 126 2.91 -5.20 20.35
C TYR A 126 3.87 -4.80 19.23
N PHE A 127 4.35 -5.81 18.51
CA PHE A 127 5.22 -5.67 17.35
C PHE A 127 4.72 -6.52 16.19
N LEU A 128 4.94 -6.05 14.97
CA LEU A 128 5.00 -6.91 13.80
C LEU A 128 6.45 -7.35 13.62
N GLN A 129 6.67 -8.66 13.62
CA GLN A 129 7.91 -9.28 13.22
C GLN A 129 7.81 -9.59 11.73
N LEU A 130 8.57 -8.89 10.90
CA LEU A 130 8.61 -9.07 9.46
C LEU A 130 9.89 -9.81 9.09
N ASN A 131 9.77 -11.04 8.63
CA ASN A 131 10.88 -11.84 8.15
C ASN A 131 11.06 -11.63 6.65
N LEU A 132 12.24 -11.26 6.25
CA LEU A 132 12.66 -10.90 4.90
C LEU A 132 13.85 -11.76 4.49
N ASN A 133 13.92 -12.15 3.22
CA ASN A 133 14.98 -12.99 2.66
C ASN A 133 15.65 -12.34 1.44
N ASN A 134 15.54 -11.03 1.33
CA ASN A 134 16.13 -10.26 0.24
C ASN A 134 16.44 -8.84 0.69
N SER A 135 17.21 -8.12 -0.12
CA SER A 135 17.45 -6.68 0.07
C SER A 135 18.28 -6.30 1.29
N MET A 136 18.75 -7.25 2.10
CA MET A 136 19.54 -7.02 3.33
C MET A 136 20.73 -6.11 3.08
N ILE A 137 21.47 -6.31 2.00
CA ILE A 137 22.66 -5.53 1.65
C ILE A 137 22.42 -4.03 1.56
N ARG A 138 21.23 -3.61 1.12
CA ARG A 138 20.87 -2.18 0.98
C ARG A 138 20.65 -1.50 2.32
N PHE A 139 20.30 -2.28 3.34
CA PHE A 139 19.95 -1.82 4.69
C PHE A 139 20.95 -2.28 5.75
N LEU A 140 22.01 -3.01 5.35
CA LEU A 140 23.01 -3.57 6.27
C LEU A 140 23.56 -2.53 7.25
N SER A 141 23.70 -1.27 6.82
CA SER A 141 24.22 -0.18 7.65
C SER A 141 23.17 0.56 8.46
N ASP A 142 21.91 0.23 8.31
CA ASP A 142 20.79 0.95 8.92
C ASP A 142 20.12 0.07 9.97
N ARG A 143 20.08 0.54 11.22
CA ARG A 143 19.38 -0.17 12.30
C ARG A 143 17.89 0.19 12.33
N TYR A 144 17.57 1.43 12.01
CA TYR A 144 16.21 1.93 11.95
C TYR A 144 15.88 2.28 10.50
N ILE A 145 14.77 1.74 10.02
CA ILE A 145 14.34 1.83 8.62
C ILE A 145 12.89 2.29 8.62
N GLU A 146 12.58 3.30 7.81
CA GLU A 146 11.21 3.72 7.60
C GLU A 146 10.54 2.85 6.54
N VAL A 147 9.38 2.29 6.89
CA VAL A 147 8.60 1.42 6.02
C VAL A 147 7.13 1.84 5.99
N GLU A 148 6.48 1.62 4.86
CA GLU A 148 5.03 1.62 4.72
C GLU A 148 4.55 0.17 4.70
N LEU A 149 3.56 -0.14 5.54
CA LEU A 149 3.03 -1.49 5.69
C LEU A 149 1.64 -1.60 5.06
N GLY A 150 1.42 -2.67 4.30
CA GLY A 150 0.10 -2.95 3.73
C GLY A 150 -0.33 -1.97 2.65
N ALA A 151 0.62 -1.20 2.08
CA ALA A 151 0.34 -0.42 0.90
C ALA A 151 -0.12 -1.38 -0.21
N ASP A 152 -1.41 -1.29 -0.53
CA ASP A 152 -2.07 -1.96 -1.64
C ASP A 152 -2.18 -3.49 -1.64
N GLU A 153 -2.96 -4.04 -0.72
CA GLU A 153 -3.72 -5.26 -1.03
C GLU A 153 -4.96 -4.97 -1.92
N SER A 154 -5.18 -3.75 -2.32
CA SER A 154 -6.17 -3.47 -3.35
C SER A 154 -5.66 -4.08 -4.67
N LYS A 155 -6.22 -5.23 -5.03
CA LYS A 155 -6.10 -5.81 -6.38
C LYS A 155 -6.77 -4.86 -7.38
N GLY A 156 -6.14 -3.73 -7.64
CA GLY A 156 -6.55 -2.75 -8.63
C GLY A 156 -5.64 -2.82 -9.84
N LEU A 157 -6.19 -2.61 -11.01
CA LEU A 157 -5.40 -2.34 -12.21
C LEU A 157 -4.70 -0.99 -12.03
N LYS A 158 -3.40 -0.95 -12.25
CA LYS A 158 -2.65 0.31 -12.31
C LYS A 158 -2.97 1.00 -13.62
N LEU A 159 -3.69 2.11 -13.54
CA LEU A 159 -3.95 2.98 -14.69
C LEU A 159 -3.00 4.18 -14.65
N PRO A 160 -2.44 4.59 -15.79
CA PRO A 160 -1.73 5.86 -15.86
C PRO A 160 -2.71 7.01 -15.60
N ASN A 161 -2.26 8.09 -14.97
CA ASN A 161 -3.12 9.25 -14.70
C ASN A 161 -3.76 9.85 -15.96
N THR A 162 -3.12 9.66 -17.12
CA THR A 162 -3.65 10.10 -18.42
C THR A 162 -4.85 9.27 -18.90
N ALA A 163 -5.09 8.11 -18.31
CA ALA A 163 -6.27 7.27 -18.59
C ALA A 163 -7.45 7.59 -17.66
N ILE A 164 -7.31 8.57 -16.77
CA ILE A 164 -8.36 9.02 -15.88
C ILE A 164 -8.94 10.31 -16.45
N ALA A 165 -10.23 10.27 -16.77
CA ALA A 165 -10.98 11.45 -17.21
C ALA A 165 -12.02 11.85 -16.18
N GLU A 166 -12.40 13.13 -16.19
CA GLU A 166 -13.55 13.63 -15.45
C GLU A 166 -14.75 13.66 -16.41
N LYS A 167 -15.86 13.10 -15.97
CA LYS A 167 -17.13 13.15 -16.72
C LYS A 167 -18.24 13.59 -15.79
N GLU A 168 -19.11 14.45 -16.31
CA GLU A 168 -20.32 14.89 -15.62
C GLU A 168 -21.47 13.93 -15.88
N PHE A 169 -22.28 13.72 -14.88
CA PHE A 169 -23.43 12.83 -14.92
C PHE A 169 -24.64 13.49 -14.27
N LEU A 170 -25.81 13.15 -14.72
CA LEU A 170 -27.04 13.47 -14.01
C LEU A 170 -27.26 12.46 -12.88
N VAL A 171 -27.72 12.95 -11.73
CA VAL A 171 -28.06 12.12 -10.57
C VAL A 171 -29.55 12.03 -10.45
N ILE A 172 -30.09 10.81 -10.49
CA ILE A 172 -31.52 10.56 -10.41
C ILE A 172 -31.86 9.48 -9.38
N PRO A 173 -33.02 9.56 -8.70
CA PRO A 173 -33.45 8.46 -7.81
C PRO A 173 -33.68 7.17 -8.60
N LYS A 174 -33.26 6.05 -8.01
CA LYS A 174 -33.32 4.71 -8.67
C LYS A 174 -34.74 4.33 -9.11
N GLU A 175 -35.74 4.73 -8.36
CA GLU A 175 -37.16 4.41 -8.62
C GLU A 175 -37.68 4.96 -9.95
N TYR A 176 -37.04 6.01 -10.50
CA TYR A 176 -37.42 6.60 -11.79
C TYR A 176 -36.79 5.89 -13.00
N VAL A 177 -35.90 4.92 -12.76
CA VAL A 177 -35.28 4.12 -13.83
C VAL A 177 -36.09 2.84 -14.03
N GLY A 178 -36.54 2.60 -15.26
CA GLY A 178 -37.29 1.42 -15.66
C GLY A 178 -36.71 0.76 -16.91
N LYS A 179 -37.35 -0.29 -17.37
CA LYS A 179 -37.09 -0.93 -18.68
C LYS A 179 -38.15 -0.51 -19.68
N GLY A 180 -37.75 -0.27 -20.93
CA GLY A 180 -38.68 -0.01 -22.02
C GLY A 180 -39.46 -1.27 -22.39
N ASP A 181 -40.70 -1.07 -22.87
CA ASP A 181 -41.70 -2.13 -23.13
C ASP A 181 -41.21 -3.28 -24.04
N ASN A 182 -40.22 -3.04 -24.89
CA ASN A 182 -39.65 -4.04 -25.84
C ASN A 182 -38.12 -4.09 -25.84
N SER A 183 -37.46 -3.52 -24.84
CA SER A 183 -36.00 -3.49 -24.79
C SER A 183 -35.46 -3.98 -23.46
N SER A 184 -34.28 -4.61 -23.48
CA SER A 184 -33.50 -4.91 -22.28
C SER A 184 -32.84 -3.65 -21.72
N SER A 185 -32.92 -2.52 -22.41
CA SER A 185 -32.27 -1.27 -22.06
C SER A 185 -32.94 -0.60 -20.87
N SER A 186 -32.15 -0.12 -19.93
CA SER A 186 -32.64 0.76 -18.87
C SER A 186 -32.84 2.17 -19.38
N GLY A 187 -33.76 2.90 -18.76
CA GLY A 187 -34.05 4.26 -19.17
C GLY A 187 -35.08 4.94 -18.26
N VAL A 188 -35.50 6.13 -18.61
CA VAL A 188 -36.44 6.95 -17.88
C VAL A 188 -37.59 7.39 -18.77
N ILE A 189 -38.73 7.71 -18.17
CA ILE A 189 -39.86 8.31 -18.89
C ILE A 189 -39.73 9.83 -18.77
N LYS A 190 -39.35 10.49 -19.87
CA LYS A 190 -39.24 11.96 -19.94
C LYS A 190 -40.60 12.57 -20.29
N ILE A 191 -40.99 13.62 -19.59
CA ILE A 191 -42.18 14.39 -19.85
C ILE A 191 -41.81 15.64 -20.65
N THR A 192 -42.41 15.75 -21.81
CA THR A 192 -42.33 16.93 -22.69
C THR A 192 -43.69 17.57 -22.90
N LYS A 193 -43.74 18.83 -23.30
CA LYS A 193 -44.97 19.52 -23.65
C LYS A 193 -45.04 19.78 -25.15
N ASP A 194 -46.14 19.43 -25.77
CA ASP A 194 -46.39 19.76 -27.18
C ASP A 194 -46.66 21.27 -27.39
N LYS A 195 -46.84 21.67 -28.65
CA LYS A 195 -47.11 23.07 -29.04
C LYS A 195 -48.41 23.64 -28.44
N HIS A 196 -49.28 22.80 -27.93
CA HIS A 196 -50.51 23.17 -27.27
C HIS A 196 -50.47 23.05 -25.75
N GLY A 197 -49.29 22.79 -25.19
CA GLY A 197 -49.09 22.67 -23.74
C GLY A 197 -49.49 21.31 -23.16
N LYS A 198 -49.88 20.34 -24.01
CA LYS A 198 -50.25 18.98 -23.57
C LYS A 198 -48.99 18.17 -23.26
N GLU A 199 -48.97 17.51 -22.11
CA GLU A 199 -47.87 16.63 -21.71
C GLU A 199 -47.82 15.36 -22.57
N LYS A 200 -46.61 15.01 -22.96
CA LYS A 200 -46.26 13.77 -23.67
C LYS A 200 -45.19 13.04 -22.88
N ALA A 201 -45.45 11.78 -22.56
CA ALA A 201 -44.47 10.88 -21.95
C ALA A 201 -43.72 10.11 -23.04
N GLU A 202 -42.40 10.04 -22.94
CA GLU A 202 -41.54 9.34 -23.88
C GLU A 202 -40.47 8.60 -23.12
N PHE A 203 -40.28 7.30 -23.45
CA PHE A 203 -39.19 6.51 -22.87
C PHE A 203 -37.86 6.88 -23.56
N ILE A 204 -36.91 7.27 -22.72
CA ILE A 204 -35.55 7.60 -23.14
C ILE A 204 -34.62 6.54 -22.57
N ALA A 205 -34.03 5.73 -23.44
CA ALA A 205 -32.98 4.79 -23.04
C ALA A 205 -31.76 5.59 -22.58
N THR A 206 -31.17 5.18 -21.48
CA THR A 206 -29.97 5.84 -20.93
C THR A 206 -29.03 4.83 -20.32
N ASP A 207 -27.74 5.11 -20.40
CA ASP A 207 -26.71 4.28 -19.82
C ASP A 207 -26.56 4.59 -18.32
N LEU A 208 -26.52 3.54 -17.50
CA LEU A 208 -26.29 3.62 -16.07
C LEU A 208 -24.81 3.41 -15.82
N TYR A 209 -24.10 4.48 -15.45
CA TYR A 209 -22.67 4.44 -15.23
C TYR A 209 -22.27 4.05 -13.80
N TYR A 210 -23.06 4.46 -12.82
CA TYR A 210 -22.77 4.16 -11.43
C TYR A 210 -24.06 3.99 -10.62
N ASP A 211 -24.05 2.98 -9.76
CA ASP A 211 -25.09 2.67 -8.79
C ASP A 211 -24.64 3.15 -7.41
N ASP A 212 -25.26 4.23 -6.92
CA ASP A 212 -25.01 4.75 -5.58
C ASP A 212 -26.05 4.17 -4.60
N GLU A 213 -25.70 3.03 -4.02
CA GLU A 213 -26.58 2.35 -3.05
C GLU A 213 -26.78 3.17 -1.77
N ALA A 214 -25.79 3.95 -1.36
CA ALA A 214 -25.86 4.73 -0.12
C ALA A 214 -26.89 5.85 -0.20
N ASN A 215 -27.03 6.49 -1.38
CA ASN A 215 -27.96 7.59 -1.63
C ASN A 215 -29.21 7.15 -2.41
N ASN A 216 -29.34 5.87 -2.76
CA ASN A 216 -30.41 5.32 -3.57
C ASN A 216 -30.60 6.05 -4.92
N THR A 217 -29.49 6.35 -5.61
CA THR A 217 -29.46 7.09 -6.88
C THR A 217 -28.65 6.35 -7.95
N TYR A 218 -28.97 6.67 -9.22
CA TYR A 218 -28.15 6.32 -10.37
C TYR A 218 -27.45 7.55 -10.96
N TYR A 219 -26.24 7.34 -11.45
CA TYR A 219 -25.53 8.30 -12.29
C TYR A 219 -25.72 7.91 -13.75
N ILE A 220 -26.31 8.78 -14.54
CA ILE A 220 -26.69 8.52 -15.93
C ILE A 220 -26.02 9.52 -16.88
N SER A 221 -25.92 9.16 -18.17
CA SER A 221 -25.39 10.05 -19.20
C SER A 221 -26.26 11.27 -19.45
N GLU A 222 -25.63 12.38 -19.82
CA GLU A 222 -26.28 13.61 -20.26
C GLU A 222 -26.72 13.59 -21.74
N ASP A 223 -26.49 12.51 -22.47
CA ASP A 223 -26.65 12.48 -23.94
C ASP A 223 -28.09 12.79 -24.41
N SER A 224 -29.07 12.42 -23.61
CA SER A 224 -30.53 12.59 -23.97
C SER A 224 -31.36 13.34 -22.92
N LEU A 225 -30.72 13.72 -21.81
CA LEU A 225 -31.36 14.36 -20.67
C LEU A 225 -30.52 15.53 -20.17
N SER A 226 -31.12 16.45 -19.46
CA SER A 226 -30.46 17.62 -18.88
C SER A 226 -31.02 17.96 -17.51
N VAL A 227 -30.27 18.71 -16.72
CA VAL A 227 -30.79 19.32 -15.50
C VAL A 227 -31.99 20.22 -15.87
N GLY A 228 -33.08 20.10 -15.13
CA GLY A 228 -34.36 20.77 -15.41
C GLY A 228 -35.34 19.90 -16.16
N ASP A 229 -34.94 18.78 -16.77
CA ASP A 229 -35.90 17.83 -17.36
C ASP A 229 -36.77 17.18 -16.29
N THR A 230 -38.02 16.94 -16.65
CA THR A 230 -38.98 16.24 -15.79
C THR A 230 -39.13 14.81 -16.25
N ILE A 231 -38.91 13.87 -15.33
CA ILE A 231 -39.07 12.44 -15.53
C ILE A 231 -40.24 11.91 -14.71
N GLN A 232 -40.83 10.82 -15.14
CA GLN A 232 -42.00 10.21 -14.48
C GLN A 232 -41.63 8.84 -13.92
N LEU A 233 -42.17 8.54 -12.73
CA LEU A 233 -42.05 7.22 -12.12
C LEU A 233 -42.75 6.18 -12.99
N PRO A 234 -42.11 5.05 -13.34
CA PRO A 234 -42.76 3.99 -14.11
C PRO A 234 -44.08 3.53 -13.47
N ASN A 235 -45.12 3.41 -14.29
CA ASN A 235 -46.47 3.02 -13.86
C ASN A 235 -47.14 3.95 -12.84
N SER A 236 -46.76 5.21 -12.77
CA SER A 236 -47.29 6.22 -11.87
C SER A 236 -47.38 7.58 -12.59
N THR A 237 -48.14 8.50 -12.04
CA THR A 237 -48.15 9.91 -12.49
C THR A 237 -47.20 10.80 -11.71
N GLN A 238 -46.45 10.23 -10.75
CA GLN A 238 -45.48 10.97 -9.96
C GLN A 238 -44.30 11.41 -10.82
N GLN A 239 -43.94 12.69 -10.72
CA GLN A 239 -42.91 13.32 -11.52
C GLN A 239 -41.76 13.80 -10.62
N TYR A 240 -40.56 13.80 -11.18
CA TYR A 240 -39.32 14.31 -10.57
C TYR A 240 -38.61 15.20 -11.58
N THR A 241 -38.19 16.37 -11.14
CA THR A 241 -37.32 17.23 -11.97
C THR A 241 -35.88 16.98 -11.61
N ILE A 242 -35.05 16.69 -12.62
CA ILE A 242 -33.63 16.44 -12.44
C ILE A 242 -32.96 17.73 -11.94
N LYS A 243 -32.39 17.70 -10.75
CA LYS A 243 -31.80 18.88 -10.07
C LYS A 243 -30.28 18.82 -9.98
N ASP A 244 -29.78 17.62 -9.85
CA ASP A 244 -28.40 17.42 -9.43
C ASP A 244 -27.55 16.86 -10.57
N LYS A 245 -26.32 17.38 -10.64
CA LYS A 245 -25.29 16.95 -11.52
C LYS A 245 -24.02 16.74 -10.69
N ASP A 246 -23.29 15.68 -10.95
CA ASP A 246 -22.05 15.38 -10.23
C ASP A 246 -20.96 14.99 -11.22
N THR A 247 -19.72 15.30 -10.84
CA THR A 247 -18.54 14.98 -11.62
C THR A 247 -17.82 13.79 -11.01
N ARG A 248 -17.64 12.73 -11.78
CA ARG A 248 -16.91 11.54 -11.37
C ARG A 248 -15.60 11.41 -12.14
N LYS A 249 -14.56 10.97 -11.42
CA LYS A 249 -13.28 10.60 -12.02
C LYS A 249 -13.23 9.08 -12.20
N GLY A 250 -12.89 8.64 -13.37
CA GLY A 250 -12.77 7.21 -13.65
C GLY A 250 -11.94 6.92 -14.89
N GLY A 251 -11.53 5.67 -15.06
CA GLY A 251 -10.97 5.17 -16.31
C GLY A 251 -12.10 4.84 -17.28
N TYR A 252 -12.12 5.49 -18.42
CA TYR A 252 -13.04 5.20 -19.50
C TYR A 252 -12.27 4.52 -20.65
N ASN A 253 -12.90 3.51 -21.27
CA ASN A 253 -12.46 3.08 -22.58
C ASN A 253 -12.79 4.22 -23.55
N VAL A 254 -11.75 4.80 -24.12
CA VAL A 254 -11.90 5.72 -25.26
C VAL A 254 -11.83 4.80 -26.48
N ASP A 255 -12.98 4.45 -27.02
CA ASP A 255 -13.08 3.78 -28.32
C ASP A 255 -12.67 4.75 -29.44
#